data_ff5b37e9fdb02229bb994a55bdd585df
#
_entry.id   ff5b37e9fdb02229bb994a55bdd585df
#
_cell.length_a   1.000
_cell.length_b   1.000
_cell.length_c   1.000
_cell.angle_alpha   90.00
_cell.angle_beta   90.00
_cell.angle_gamma   90.00
#
_symmetry.space_group_name_H-M   'P 1'
#
loop_
_entity.id
_entity.type
_entity.pdbx_description
1 polymer ?
#
loop_
_entity_poly.entity_id
_entity_poly.type
_entity_poly.pdbx_seq_one_letter_code
_entity_poly.pdbx_strand_id
1 'polypeptide(L)'
;MPYRTLGVDEVARYLHLNRADVERLVKDQDIPFERHGRRLVFRKVDIDAWASQRILGLKGKGLAEYHQRSSQDTQRIVQQEAIMPERIRPEFISPALTAKTKASVLRQMVALSEKTGRVCDPRALLQGLEAREELCSTGIPGGLALLHSRNPESYLFEAAFLTLGRTIQPIPFGAPDGQPTNLFFLIGCPDDRMHLHTLARLCLMAQKTDLLVDLRQQADAEAMCDCIIAAEQAVLTSRARSPESL
;
A
#
# COMPACT_ATOMS: atom_id res chain seq x y z
N MET A 1 -13.12 -3.40 18.08
CA MET A 1 -12.39 -3.69 19.34
C MET A 1 -10.99 -3.08 19.25
N PRO A 2 -10.67 -2.02 19.98
CA PRO A 2 -9.46 -1.22 19.73
C PRO A 2 -8.13 -1.86 20.18
N TYR A 3 -8.12 -3.05 20.79
CA TYR A 3 -6.90 -3.61 21.41
C TYR A 3 -6.67 -5.08 21.04
N ARG A 4 -6.69 -5.42 19.73
CA ARG A 4 -6.24 -6.75 19.32
C ARG A 4 -4.73 -6.82 19.49
N THR A 5 -4.28 -7.67 20.42
CA THR A 5 -2.87 -7.99 20.61
C THR A 5 -2.53 -9.29 19.90
N LEU A 6 -1.31 -9.38 19.39
CA LEU A 6 -0.77 -10.52 18.66
C LEU A 6 0.42 -11.09 19.44
N GLY A 7 0.56 -12.42 19.43
CA GLY A 7 1.77 -13.10 19.86
C GLY A 7 2.81 -13.18 18.73
N VAL A 8 4.02 -13.67 19.05
CA VAL A 8 5.14 -13.78 18.06
C VAL A 8 4.73 -14.56 16.82
N ASP A 9 4.06 -15.70 16.98
CA ASP A 9 3.64 -16.56 15.85
C ASP A 9 2.53 -15.91 15.02
N GLU A 10 1.66 -15.13 15.65
CA GLU A 10 0.62 -14.39 14.95
C GLU A 10 1.21 -13.24 14.12
N VAL A 11 2.19 -12.51 14.69
CA VAL A 11 2.93 -11.46 13.97
C VAL A 11 3.72 -12.06 12.82
N ALA A 12 4.41 -13.20 13.03
CA ALA A 12 5.15 -13.86 11.97
C ALA A 12 4.23 -14.23 10.79
N ARG A 13 3.09 -14.83 11.05
CA ARG A 13 2.08 -15.13 10.03
C ARG A 13 1.52 -13.87 9.37
N TYR A 14 1.24 -12.85 10.16
CA TYR A 14 0.67 -11.61 9.68
C TYR A 14 1.61 -10.85 8.73
N LEU A 15 2.89 -10.81 9.07
CA LEU A 15 3.94 -10.11 8.31
C LEU A 15 4.58 -10.99 7.22
N HIS A 16 4.16 -12.24 7.04
CA HIS A 16 4.80 -13.21 6.14
C HIS A 16 6.30 -13.41 6.44
N LEU A 17 6.63 -13.39 7.72
CA LEU A 17 7.98 -13.66 8.24
C LEU A 17 8.01 -15.02 8.94
N ASN A 18 9.21 -15.57 9.14
CA ASN A 18 9.35 -16.70 10.05
C ASN A 18 9.49 -16.19 11.49
N ARG A 19 9.27 -17.08 12.48
CA ARG A 19 9.35 -16.75 13.90
C ARG A 19 10.72 -16.18 14.28
N ALA A 20 11.80 -16.75 13.76
CA ALA A 20 13.16 -16.30 14.05
C ALA A 20 13.43 -14.87 13.55
N ASP A 21 12.83 -14.48 12.42
CA ASP A 21 12.93 -13.09 11.94
C ASP A 21 12.23 -12.11 12.88
N VAL A 22 11.04 -12.46 13.40
CA VAL A 22 10.34 -11.62 14.38
C VAL A 22 11.13 -11.50 15.68
N GLU A 23 11.68 -12.61 16.18
CA GLU A 23 12.51 -12.61 17.39
C GLU A 23 13.79 -11.78 17.21
N ARG A 24 14.40 -11.78 16.00
CA ARG A 24 15.52 -10.91 15.66
C ARG A 24 15.11 -9.44 15.66
N LEU A 25 13.99 -9.07 15.02
CA LEU A 25 13.46 -7.72 15.02
C LEU A 25 13.18 -7.20 16.43
N VAL A 26 12.67 -8.05 17.33
CA VAL A 26 12.49 -7.73 18.76
C VAL A 26 13.82 -7.49 19.45
N LYS A 27 14.83 -8.35 19.20
CA LYS A 27 16.17 -8.21 19.77
C LYS A 27 16.84 -6.91 19.34
N ASP A 28 16.68 -6.54 18.06
CA ASP A 28 17.23 -5.36 17.45
C ASP A 28 16.39 -4.09 17.75
N GLN A 29 15.29 -4.23 18.48
CA GLN A 29 14.31 -3.16 18.78
C GLN A 29 13.76 -2.47 17.52
N ASP A 30 13.69 -3.18 16.41
CA ASP A 30 13.25 -2.68 15.10
C ASP A 30 11.76 -2.94 14.82
N ILE A 31 11.02 -3.52 15.75
CA ILE A 31 9.58 -3.77 15.69
C ILE A 31 8.92 -3.33 17.00
N PRO A 32 7.75 -2.67 16.98
CA PRO A 32 7.07 -2.27 18.21
C PRO A 32 6.53 -3.49 18.98
N PHE A 33 6.88 -3.60 20.26
CA PHE A 33 6.41 -4.67 21.15
C PHE A 33 6.32 -4.22 22.61
N GLU A 34 5.53 -4.95 23.39
CA GLU A 34 5.45 -4.82 24.84
C GLU A 34 5.86 -6.13 25.51
N ARG A 35 6.41 -6.07 26.72
CA ARG A 35 6.72 -7.26 27.52
C ARG A 35 5.72 -7.39 28.67
N HIS A 36 4.95 -8.47 28.69
CA HIS A 36 4.08 -8.84 29.78
C HIS A 36 4.66 -10.07 30.48
N GLY A 37 5.53 -9.85 31.48
CA GLY A 37 6.30 -10.90 32.11
C GLY A 37 7.27 -11.57 31.11
N ARG A 38 7.09 -12.88 30.87
CA ARG A 38 7.88 -13.63 29.88
C ARG A 38 7.31 -13.63 28.46
N ARG A 39 6.13 -13.03 28.26
CA ARG A 39 5.46 -13.00 26.94
C ARG A 39 5.76 -11.71 26.20
N LEU A 40 6.03 -11.82 24.90
CA LEU A 40 6.07 -10.71 23.97
C LEU A 40 4.65 -10.52 23.43
N VAL A 41 4.19 -9.29 23.45
CA VAL A 41 2.85 -8.87 23.01
C VAL A 41 3.02 -7.72 22.04
N PHE A 42 2.30 -7.76 20.93
CA PHE A 42 2.34 -6.76 19.86
C PHE A 42 0.94 -6.20 19.67
N ARG A 43 0.79 -4.89 19.72
CA ARG A 43 -0.49 -4.27 19.37
C ARG A 43 -0.65 -4.27 17.86
N LYS A 44 -1.74 -4.86 17.37
CA LYS A 44 -1.98 -4.99 15.92
C LYS A 44 -1.82 -3.65 15.19
N VAL A 45 -2.37 -2.59 15.74
CA VAL A 45 -2.29 -1.22 15.22
C VAL A 45 -0.85 -0.74 14.97
N ASP A 46 0.04 -1.03 15.91
CA ASP A 46 1.43 -0.61 15.80
C ASP A 46 2.17 -1.47 14.78
N ILE A 47 1.83 -2.76 14.69
CA ILE A 47 2.38 -3.66 13.67
C ILE A 47 1.92 -3.25 12.27
N ASP A 48 0.66 -2.85 12.09
CA ASP A 48 0.14 -2.37 10.80
C ASP A 48 0.88 -1.11 10.34
N ALA A 49 1.02 -0.14 11.24
CA ALA A 49 1.74 1.10 10.95
C ALA A 49 3.22 0.82 10.60
N TRP A 50 3.88 -0.02 11.41
CA TRP A 50 5.28 -0.42 11.19
C TRP A 50 5.47 -1.17 9.87
N ALA A 51 4.59 -2.14 9.56
CA ALA A 51 4.66 -2.91 8.33
C ALA A 51 4.51 -2.02 7.09
N SER A 52 3.50 -1.15 7.09
CA SER A 52 3.28 -0.21 5.99
C SER A 52 4.49 0.71 5.79
N GLN A 53 5.02 1.26 6.88
CA GLN A 53 6.19 2.14 6.84
C GLN A 53 7.43 1.41 6.31
N ARG A 54 7.64 0.17 6.75
CA ARG A 54 8.73 -0.67 6.28
C ARG A 54 8.63 -0.99 4.79
N ILE A 55 7.44 -1.35 4.31
CA ILE A 55 7.21 -1.61 2.87
C ILE A 55 7.49 -0.36 2.04
N LEU A 56 7.00 0.80 2.46
CA LEU A 56 7.24 2.07 1.77
C LEU A 56 8.73 2.45 1.72
N GLY A 57 9.51 2.03 2.73
CA GLY A 57 10.95 2.25 2.81
C GLY A 57 11.82 1.21 2.11
N LEU A 58 11.26 0.04 1.72
CA LEU A 58 12.01 -1.02 1.05
C LEU A 58 12.36 -0.64 -0.38
N LYS A 59 13.57 -1.03 -0.82
CA LYS A 59 14.07 -0.81 -2.19
C LYS A 59 14.60 -2.11 -2.80
N GLY A 60 14.52 -2.20 -4.13
CA GLY A 60 15.19 -3.22 -4.92
C GLY A 60 14.89 -4.65 -4.46
N LYS A 61 15.93 -5.40 -4.09
CA LYS A 61 15.86 -6.82 -3.73
C LYS A 61 15.00 -7.07 -2.48
N GLY A 62 15.12 -6.24 -1.44
CA GLY A 62 14.34 -6.39 -0.21
C GLY A 62 12.83 -6.27 -0.42
N LEU A 63 12.39 -5.35 -1.27
CA LEU A 63 10.99 -5.22 -1.64
C LEU A 63 10.50 -6.43 -2.44
N ALA A 64 11.31 -6.92 -3.39
CA ALA A 64 10.98 -8.10 -4.18
C ALA A 64 10.84 -9.36 -3.31
N GLU A 65 11.75 -9.56 -2.36
CA GLU A 65 11.68 -10.66 -1.39
C GLU A 65 10.47 -10.56 -0.47
N TYR A 66 10.16 -9.38 0.07
CA TYR A 66 8.96 -9.17 0.88
C TYR A 66 7.69 -9.49 0.08
N HIS A 67 7.59 -8.96 -1.13
CA HIS A 67 6.46 -9.23 -2.01
C HIS A 67 6.35 -10.73 -2.35
N GLN A 68 7.47 -11.42 -2.54
CA GLN A 68 7.48 -12.86 -2.78
C GLN A 68 6.95 -13.64 -1.58
N ARG A 69 7.40 -13.33 -0.35
CA ARG A 69 6.93 -13.98 0.88
C ARG A 69 5.45 -13.71 1.14
N SER A 70 5.00 -12.48 0.99
CA SER A 70 3.58 -12.13 1.16
C SER A 70 2.66 -12.84 0.17
N SER A 71 3.22 -13.27 -0.97
CA SER A 71 2.49 -14.05 -1.98
C SER A 71 2.46 -15.55 -1.66
N GLN A 72 3.44 -16.12 -0.95
CA GLN A 72 3.54 -17.58 -0.72
C GLN A 72 2.43 -18.14 0.19
N ASP A 73 2.00 -17.37 1.18
CA ASP A 73 0.97 -17.78 2.15
C ASP A 73 -0.48 -17.54 1.66
N THR A 74 -0.65 -16.71 0.65
CA THR A 74 -1.96 -16.41 0.07
C THR A 74 -2.13 -17.23 -1.21
N GLN A 75 -2.39 -18.53 -1.06
CA GLN A 75 -2.57 -19.51 -2.14
C GLN A 75 -1.72 -19.27 -3.40
N ARG A 76 -1.08 -20.29 -3.95
CA ARG A 76 -0.25 -20.27 -5.18
C ARG A 76 -0.84 -19.48 -6.37
N ILE A 77 -2.13 -19.19 -6.31
CA ILE A 77 -2.93 -18.45 -7.30
C ILE A 77 -2.56 -16.97 -7.34
N VAL A 78 -2.39 -16.30 -6.18
CA VAL A 78 -2.12 -14.83 -6.12
C VAL A 78 -0.69 -14.46 -6.52
N GLN A 79 0.23 -15.41 -6.55
CA GLN A 79 1.62 -15.14 -6.95
C GLN A 79 1.78 -14.77 -8.42
N GLN A 80 0.93 -15.28 -9.28
CA GLN A 80 1.03 -15.13 -10.74
C GLN A 80 -0.13 -14.34 -11.35
N GLU A 81 -1.22 -14.10 -10.60
CA GLU A 81 -2.37 -13.40 -11.14
C GLU A 81 -2.21 -11.88 -11.02
N ALA A 82 -2.61 -11.20 -12.09
CA ALA A 82 -2.76 -9.77 -12.10
C ALA A 82 -3.92 -9.37 -11.18
N ILE A 83 -3.67 -8.46 -10.25
CA ILE A 83 -4.69 -7.99 -9.30
C ILE A 83 -5.26 -6.63 -9.67
N MET A 84 -4.56 -5.86 -10.51
CA MET A 84 -4.97 -4.52 -10.90
C MET A 84 -6.26 -4.51 -11.71
N PRO A 85 -6.52 -5.41 -12.70
CA PRO A 85 -7.74 -5.38 -13.48
C PRO A 85 -9.04 -5.53 -12.67
N GLU A 86 -8.99 -6.17 -11.49
CA GLU A 86 -10.16 -6.31 -10.62
C GLU A 86 -10.37 -5.12 -9.68
N ARG A 87 -9.35 -4.30 -9.49
CA ARG A 87 -9.31 -3.26 -8.45
C ARG A 87 -9.38 -1.86 -8.98
N ILE A 88 -8.90 -1.62 -10.20
CA ILE A 88 -8.90 -0.30 -10.80
C ILE A 88 -9.66 -0.33 -12.13
N ARG A 89 -10.37 0.77 -12.39
CA ARG A 89 -11.08 1.02 -13.63
C ARG A 89 -10.91 2.48 -14.02
N PRO A 90 -11.13 2.88 -15.28
CA PRO A 90 -11.02 4.28 -15.68
C PRO A 90 -11.87 5.22 -14.80
N GLU A 91 -13.08 4.81 -14.37
CA GLU A 91 -13.97 5.62 -13.53
C GLU A 91 -13.39 5.88 -12.13
N PHE A 92 -12.42 5.10 -11.68
CA PHE A 92 -11.72 5.22 -10.42
C PHE A 92 -10.45 6.09 -10.52
N ILE A 93 -10.23 6.72 -11.67
CA ILE A 93 -9.06 7.54 -11.97
C ILE A 93 -9.47 8.97 -12.22
N SER A 94 -8.77 9.90 -11.58
CA SER A 94 -8.91 11.35 -11.85
C SER A 94 -7.59 11.89 -12.39
N PRO A 95 -7.51 12.19 -13.70
CA PRO A 95 -6.28 12.72 -14.32
C PRO A 95 -5.91 14.14 -13.88
N ALA A 96 -6.84 14.89 -13.28
CA ALA A 96 -6.65 16.31 -12.95
C ALA A 96 -7.38 16.70 -11.66
N LEU A 97 -6.86 16.29 -10.51
CA LEU A 97 -7.34 16.77 -9.22
C LEU A 97 -6.97 18.23 -9.02
N THR A 98 -7.92 19.03 -8.53
CA THR A 98 -7.74 20.47 -8.26
C THR A 98 -7.16 20.75 -6.86
N ALA A 99 -6.84 19.70 -6.12
CA ALA A 99 -6.28 19.80 -4.77
C ALA A 99 -4.96 20.57 -4.76
N LYS A 100 -4.78 21.41 -3.73
CA LYS A 100 -3.59 22.25 -3.55
C LYS A 100 -2.88 22.02 -2.21
N THR A 101 -3.47 21.20 -1.34
CA THR A 101 -2.93 20.90 0.00
C THR A 101 -3.11 19.42 0.30
N LYS A 102 -2.32 18.89 1.24
CA LYS A 102 -2.45 17.51 1.72
C LYS A 102 -3.91 17.19 2.12
N ALA A 103 -4.53 18.02 2.94
CA ALA A 103 -5.91 17.83 3.39
C ALA A 103 -6.91 17.85 2.22
N SER A 104 -6.71 18.69 1.19
CA SER A 104 -7.60 18.70 0.03
C SER A 104 -7.41 17.47 -0.86
N VAL A 105 -6.19 16.93 -0.94
CA VAL A 105 -5.93 15.64 -1.61
C VAL A 105 -6.71 14.53 -0.92
N LEU A 106 -6.59 14.38 0.40
CA LEU A 106 -7.27 13.31 1.14
C LEU A 106 -8.78 13.37 0.91
N ARG A 107 -9.40 14.55 1.01
CA ARG A 107 -10.83 14.73 0.73
C ARG A 107 -11.22 14.38 -0.69
N GLN A 108 -10.46 14.83 -1.70
CA GLN A 108 -10.78 14.53 -3.10
C GLN A 108 -10.56 13.05 -3.44
N MET A 109 -9.58 12.40 -2.83
CA MET A 109 -9.35 10.97 -3.01
C MET A 109 -10.45 10.12 -2.34
N VAL A 110 -10.96 10.53 -1.18
CA VAL A 110 -12.14 9.91 -0.57
C VAL A 110 -13.36 10.09 -1.48
N ALA A 111 -13.65 11.29 -1.96
CA ALA A 111 -14.75 11.52 -2.89
C ALA A 111 -14.62 10.72 -4.19
N LEU A 112 -13.40 10.51 -4.69
CA LEU A 112 -13.14 9.64 -5.83
C LEU A 112 -13.43 8.17 -5.47
N SER A 113 -13.06 7.73 -4.27
CA SER A 113 -13.28 6.35 -3.84
C SER A 113 -14.77 6.01 -3.62
N GLU A 114 -15.62 6.98 -3.31
CA GLU A 114 -17.07 6.78 -3.23
C GLU A 114 -17.66 6.31 -4.57
N LYS A 115 -17.08 6.75 -5.70
CA LYS A 115 -17.51 6.31 -7.04
C LYS A 115 -17.31 4.81 -7.28
N THR A 116 -16.47 4.16 -6.48
CA THR A 116 -16.28 2.70 -6.59
C THR A 116 -17.50 1.92 -6.10
N GLY A 117 -18.36 2.53 -5.29
CA GLY A 117 -19.46 1.86 -4.59
C GLY A 117 -18.99 0.87 -3.50
N ARG A 118 -17.70 0.86 -3.17
CA ARG A 118 -17.07 -0.11 -2.26
C ARG A 118 -16.71 0.48 -0.89
N VAL A 119 -16.97 1.76 -0.66
CA VAL A 119 -16.71 2.46 0.61
C VAL A 119 -18.00 2.56 1.41
N CYS A 120 -18.05 1.91 2.57
CA CYS A 120 -19.24 1.90 3.43
C CYS A 120 -19.37 3.16 4.28
N ASP A 121 -18.26 3.74 4.74
CA ASP A 121 -18.23 4.97 5.52
C ASP A 121 -17.10 5.91 5.05
N PRO A 122 -17.40 6.87 4.16
CA PRO A 122 -16.42 7.84 3.67
C PRO A 122 -15.84 8.75 4.77
N ARG A 123 -16.62 9.04 5.83
CA ARG A 123 -16.14 9.87 6.95
C ARG A 123 -15.11 9.14 7.79
N ALA A 124 -15.38 7.88 8.11
CA ALA A 124 -14.43 7.03 8.83
C ALA A 124 -13.16 6.79 7.97
N LEU A 125 -13.32 6.64 6.65
CA LEU A 125 -12.17 6.53 5.74
C LEU A 125 -11.30 7.80 5.79
N LEU A 126 -11.89 8.99 5.68
CA LEU A 126 -11.15 10.25 5.75
C LEU A 126 -10.39 10.39 7.07
N GLN A 127 -11.06 10.14 8.20
CA GLN A 127 -10.42 10.16 9.52
C GLN A 127 -9.26 9.16 9.64
N GLY A 128 -9.43 7.97 9.09
CA GLY A 128 -8.38 6.95 9.06
C GLY A 128 -7.16 7.36 8.21
N LEU A 129 -7.38 8.02 7.08
CA LEU A 129 -6.32 8.57 6.23
C LEU A 129 -5.58 9.72 6.93
N GLU A 130 -6.30 10.65 7.53
CA GLU A 130 -5.72 11.78 8.28
C GLU A 130 -4.88 11.26 9.45
N ALA A 131 -5.42 10.36 10.27
CA ALA A 131 -4.69 9.74 11.37
C ALA A 131 -3.44 8.96 10.91
N ARG A 132 -3.47 8.38 9.69
CA ARG A 132 -2.31 7.69 9.10
C ARG A 132 -1.23 8.68 8.66
N GLU A 133 -1.62 9.78 8.03
CA GLU A 133 -0.70 10.82 7.56
C GLU A 133 -0.07 11.64 8.70
N GLU A 134 -0.74 11.76 9.85
CA GLU A 134 -0.17 12.39 11.06
C GLU A 134 0.99 11.60 11.67
N LEU A 135 1.00 10.26 11.53
CA LEU A 135 2.10 9.43 12.02
C LEU A 135 3.38 9.63 11.21
N CYS A 136 3.25 9.55 9.91
CA CYS A 136 4.31 9.81 8.94
C CYS A 136 3.69 9.86 7.55
N SER A 137 4.32 10.59 6.64
CA SER A 137 3.85 10.67 5.26
C SER A 137 3.79 9.30 4.57
N THR A 138 2.74 9.08 3.79
CA THR A 138 2.64 7.95 2.85
C THR A 138 3.27 8.26 1.49
N GLY A 139 3.87 9.44 1.35
CA GLY A 139 4.67 9.82 0.19
C GLY A 139 5.93 8.98 0.09
N ILE A 140 6.26 8.55 -1.12
CA ILE A 140 7.48 7.82 -1.46
C ILE A 140 8.27 8.53 -2.55
N PRO A 141 9.56 8.23 -2.73
CA PRO A 141 10.37 8.84 -3.76
C PRO A 141 9.75 8.72 -5.15
N GLY A 142 9.96 9.76 -5.97
CA GLY A 142 9.43 9.81 -7.32
C GLY A 142 8.07 10.51 -7.44
N GLY A 143 7.61 11.22 -6.40
CA GLY A 143 6.40 12.03 -6.44
C GLY A 143 5.10 11.23 -6.41
N LEU A 144 5.11 10.09 -5.74
CA LEU A 144 3.98 9.19 -5.51
C LEU A 144 3.61 9.16 -4.03
N ALA A 145 2.31 9.07 -3.71
CA ALA A 145 1.83 8.71 -2.38
C ALA A 145 0.87 7.51 -2.45
N LEU A 146 1.01 6.60 -1.49
CA LEU A 146 0.17 5.40 -1.37
C LEU A 146 -0.72 5.55 -0.13
N LEU A 147 -1.87 6.20 -0.33
CA LEU A 147 -2.82 6.51 0.73
C LEU A 147 -3.55 5.24 1.20
N HIS A 148 -3.61 5.05 2.51
CA HIS A 148 -4.33 3.95 3.13
C HIS A 148 -4.74 4.32 4.56
N SER A 149 -5.83 3.76 5.06
CA SER A 149 -6.28 4.00 6.43
C SER A 149 -5.34 3.36 7.45
N ARG A 150 -5.17 4.01 8.60
CA ARG A 150 -4.38 3.48 9.72
C ARG A 150 -4.92 2.15 10.26
N ASN A 151 -6.23 2.04 10.35
CA ASN A 151 -6.95 0.88 10.86
C ASN A 151 -8.19 0.67 9.99
N PRO A 152 -8.08 -0.03 8.85
CA PRO A 152 -9.29 -0.37 8.14
C PRO A 152 -10.07 -1.38 9.00
N GLU A 153 -11.13 -0.89 9.64
CA GLU A 153 -12.13 -1.80 10.20
C GLU A 153 -12.69 -2.62 9.04
N SER A 154 -12.90 -3.92 9.24
CA SER A 154 -13.33 -4.84 8.17
C SER A 154 -14.65 -4.44 7.50
N TYR A 155 -15.47 -3.61 8.17
CA TYR A 155 -16.73 -3.08 7.63
C TYR A 155 -16.55 -1.80 6.79
N LEU A 156 -15.35 -1.21 6.75
CA LEU A 156 -15.11 0.05 6.04
C LEU A 156 -15.20 -0.12 4.52
N PHE A 157 -14.86 -1.30 4.02
CA PHE A 157 -14.84 -1.62 2.61
C PHE A 157 -15.63 -2.89 2.30
N GLU A 158 -16.53 -2.82 1.32
CA GLU A 158 -17.27 -3.99 0.83
C GLU A 158 -16.37 -4.94 0.04
N ALA A 159 -15.46 -4.39 -0.77
CA ALA A 159 -14.50 -5.14 -1.57
C ALA A 159 -13.20 -4.34 -1.76
N ALA A 160 -12.14 -5.03 -2.17
CA ALA A 160 -10.87 -4.37 -2.49
C ALA A 160 -10.98 -3.48 -3.72
N PHE A 161 -10.39 -2.28 -3.66
CA PHE A 161 -10.32 -1.33 -4.76
C PHE A 161 -9.04 -0.52 -4.72
N LEU A 162 -8.76 0.12 -5.83
CA LEU A 162 -7.70 1.09 -5.99
C LEU A 162 -8.26 2.31 -6.73
N THR A 163 -7.97 3.50 -6.24
CA THR A 163 -8.23 4.74 -6.99
C THR A 163 -6.93 5.47 -7.24
N LEU A 164 -6.85 6.21 -8.34
CA LEU A 164 -5.70 7.04 -8.69
C LEU A 164 -6.14 8.46 -8.95
N GLY A 165 -5.48 9.41 -8.29
CA GLY A 165 -5.62 10.83 -8.56
C GLY A 165 -4.28 11.45 -8.95
N ARG A 166 -4.26 12.24 -10.03
CA ARG A 166 -3.13 13.10 -10.40
C ARG A 166 -3.50 14.55 -10.17
N THR A 167 -2.71 15.29 -9.36
CA THR A 167 -2.92 16.73 -9.18
C THR A 167 -2.34 17.53 -10.34
N ILE A 168 -3.01 18.63 -10.68
CA ILE A 168 -2.55 19.55 -11.73
C ILE A 168 -1.19 20.14 -11.38
N GLN A 169 -0.98 20.45 -10.10
CA GLN A 169 0.30 20.94 -9.58
C GLN A 169 0.81 19.97 -8.50
N PRO A 170 2.12 19.67 -8.48
CA PRO A 170 2.71 18.87 -7.41
C PRO A 170 2.56 19.56 -6.05
N ILE A 171 2.37 18.77 -5.00
CA ILE A 171 2.09 19.22 -3.64
C ILE A 171 3.20 18.75 -2.70
N PRO A 172 3.70 19.58 -1.78
CA PRO A 172 4.57 19.11 -0.69
C PRO A 172 3.80 18.13 0.20
N PHE A 173 4.05 16.84 0.02
CA PHE A 173 3.33 15.78 0.74
C PHE A 173 4.16 15.14 1.86
N GLY A 174 5.48 15.39 1.90
CA GLY A 174 6.40 14.87 2.90
C GLY A 174 7.08 13.57 2.49
N ALA A 175 7.31 13.38 1.19
CA ALA A 175 8.11 12.26 0.70
C ALA A 175 9.56 12.34 1.22
N PRO A 176 10.24 11.19 1.49
CA PRO A 176 11.58 11.15 2.08
C PRO A 176 12.68 11.78 1.21
N ASP A 177 12.44 11.90 -0.10
CA ASP A 177 13.34 12.57 -1.04
C ASP A 177 13.16 14.10 -1.09
N GLY A 178 12.23 14.65 -0.30
CA GLY A 178 11.89 16.07 -0.27
C GLY A 178 11.17 16.57 -1.53
N GLN A 179 10.88 15.70 -2.49
CA GLN A 179 10.23 16.09 -3.73
C GLN A 179 8.72 16.22 -3.57
N PRO A 180 8.08 17.14 -4.27
CA PRO A 180 6.63 17.28 -4.25
C PRO A 180 5.97 16.09 -4.97
N THR A 181 4.77 15.73 -4.50
CA THR A 181 3.98 14.59 -4.96
C THR A 181 2.83 15.05 -5.85
N ASN A 182 2.60 14.35 -6.94
CA ASN A 182 1.47 14.61 -7.84
C ASN A 182 0.65 13.37 -8.21
N LEU A 183 1.10 12.18 -7.85
CA LEU A 183 0.37 10.93 -8.05
C LEU A 183 -0.05 10.36 -6.69
N PHE A 184 -1.33 10.02 -6.55
CA PHE A 184 -1.93 9.57 -5.30
C PHE A 184 -2.77 8.32 -5.56
N PHE A 185 -2.29 7.16 -5.13
CA PHE A 185 -3.14 5.98 -5.05
C PHE A 185 -3.81 5.92 -3.69
N LEU A 186 -5.11 5.58 -3.65
CA LEU A 186 -5.80 5.22 -2.43
C LEU A 186 -6.15 3.73 -2.50
N ILE A 187 -5.74 2.99 -1.49
CA ILE A 187 -5.88 1.54 -1.38
C ILE A 187 -6.98 1.24 -0.37
N GLY A 188 -8.08 0.66 -0.82
CA GLY A 188 -9.13 0.09 0.02
C GLY A 188 -9.08 -1.43 -0.05
N CYS A 189 -8.88 -2.08 1.10
CA CYS A 189 -8.89 -3.54 1.23
C CYS A 189 -9.56 -3.95 2.55
N PRO A 190 -10.57 -4.83 2.53
CA PRO A 190 -11.18 -5.36 3.76
C PRO A 190 -10.27 -6.35 4.49
N ASP A 191 -9.27 -6.92 3.81
CA ASP A 191 -8.29 -7.88 4.34
C ASP A 191 -6.89 -7.27 4.42
N ASP A 192 -6.29 -7.33 5.60
CA ASP A 192 -4.98 -6.72 5.88
C ASP A 192 -3.83 -7.34 5.08
N ARG A 193 -3.87 -8.66 4.83
CA ARG A 193 -2.83 -9.36 4.06
C ARG A 193 -2.87 -8.90 2.61
N MET A 194 -4.09 -8.80 2.07
CA MET A 194 -4.32 -8.31 0.72
C MET A 194 -3.91 -6.84 0.59
N HIS A 195 -4.11 -6.05 1.64
CA HIS A 195 -3.63 -4.67 1.72
C HIS A 195 -2.11 -4.59 1.60
N LEU A 196 -1.37 -5.32 2.45
CA LEU A 196 0.10 -5.31 2.42
C LEU A 196 0.67 -5.84 1.08
N HIS A 197 0.01 -6.85 0.50
CA HIS A 197 0.38 -7.37 -0.82
C HIS A 197 0.17 -6.31 -1.92
N THR A 198 -0.98 -5.61 -1.92
CA THR A 198 -1.27 -4.54 -2.89
C THR A 198 -0.27 -3.39 -2.76
N LEU A 199 0.03 -2.99 -1.53
CA LEU A 199 1.01 -1.94 -1.24
C LEU A 199 2.39 -2.30 -1.80
N ALA A 200 2.87 -3.53 -1.52
CA ALA A 200 4.16 -4.02 -2.02
C ALA A 200 4.17 -4.14 -3.56
N ARG A 201 3.04 -4.55 -4.19
CA ARG A 201 2.92 -4.63 -5.65
C ARG A 201 3.04 -3.24 -6.28
N LEU A 202 2.34 -2.23 -5.77
CA LEU A 202 2.44 -0.84 -6.26
C LEU A 202 3.85 -0.28 -6.09
N CYS A 203 4.51 -0.53 -4.96
CA CYS A 203 5.91 -0.12 -4.76
C CYS A 203 6.85 -0.79 -5.77
N LEU A 204 6.65 -2.08 -6.09
CA LEU A 204 7.43 -2.78 -7.12
C LEU A 204 7.21 -2.19 -8.51
N MET A 205 5.96 -1.95 -8.90
CA MET A 205 5.62 -1.33 -10.18
C MET A 205 6.29 0.04 -10.30
N ALA A 206 6.19 0.88 -9.27
CA ALA A 206 6.81 2.20 -9.24
C ALA A 206 8.35 2.17 -9.33
N GLN A 207 9.00 1.11 -8.81
CA GLN A 207 10.47 1.00 -8.79
C GLN A 207 11.06 0.24 -9.99
N LYS A 208 10.28 -0.66 -10.61
CA LYS A 208 10.78 -1.59 -11.65
C LYS A 208 10.30 -1.29 -13.05
N THR A 209 9.40 -0.35 -13.22
CA THR A 209 8.84 0.07 -14.51
C THR A 209 8.83 1.59 -14.62
N ASP A 210 8.51 2.09 -15.79
CA ASP A 210 8.38 3.52 -16.06
C ASP A 210 6.98 4.07 -15.67
N LEU A 211 6.19 3.31 -14.89
CA LEU A 211 4.82 3.63 -14.51
C LEU A 211 4.60 5.09 -14.11
N LEU A 212 5.48 5.65 -13.26
CA LEU A 212 5.32 7.02 -12.76
C LEU A 212 5.53 8.07 -13.86
N VAL A 213 6.38 7.79 -14.82
CA VAL A 213 6.61 8.64 -15.99
C VAL A 213 5.40 8.56 -16.92
N ASP A 214 4.97 7.34 -17.22
CA ASP A 214 3.84 7.08 -18.11
C ASP A 214 2.55 7.73 -17.58
N LEU A 215 2.23 7.54 -16.30
CA LEU A 215 1.04 8.14 -15.67
C LEU A 215 1.02 9.67 -15.72
N ARG A 216 2.19 10.32 -15.75
CA ARG A 216 2.26 11.79 -15.87
C ARG A 216 2.02 12.28 -17.30
N GLN A 217 2.32 11.44 -18.28
CA GLN A 217 2.21 11.78 -19.70
C GLN A 217 0.81 11.53 -20.27
N GLN A 218 0.03 10.62 -19.66
CA GLN A 218 -1.31 10.31 -20.16
C GLN A 218 -2.29 11.47 -19.94
N ALA A 219 -3.16 11.68 -20.92
CA ALA A 219 -4.14 12.76 -20.89
C ALA A 219 -5.44 12.36 -20.16
N ASP A 220 -5.83 11.11 -20.23
CA ASP A 220 -7.13 10.62 -19.78
C ASP A 220 -7.01 9.40 -18.85
N ALA A 221 -8.15 9.02 -18.26
CA ALA A 221 -8.24 7.95 -17.27
C ALA A 221 -8.08 6.54 -17.90
N GLU A 222 -8.49 6.34 -19.14
CA GLU A 222 -8.38 5.05 -19.83
C GLU A 222 -6.91 4.72 -20.07
N ALA A 223 -6.16 5.64 -20.67
CA ALA A 223 -4.74 5.48 -20.91
C ALA A 223 -3.94 5.31 -19.59
N MET A 224 -4.32 6.04 -18.52
CA MET A 224 -3.71 5.84 -17.20
C MET A 224 -4.00 4.44 -16.62
N CYS A 225 -5.22 3.92 -16.81
CA CYS A 225 -5.59 2.57 -16.38
C CYS A 225 -4.77 1.51 -17.12
N ASP A 226 -4.63 1.65 -18.43
CA ASP A 226 -3.83 0.74 -19.27
C ASP A 226 -2.35 0.73 -18.84
N CYS A 227 -1.77 1.89 -18.51
CA CYS A 227 -0.41 1.98 -17.97
C CYS A 227 -0.24 1.17 -16.67
N ILE A 228 -1.23 1.22 -15.76
CA ILE A 228 -1.19 0.48 -14.50
C ILE A 228 -1.22 -1.04 -14.76
N ILE A 229 -2.12 -1.47 -15.63
CA ILE A 229 -2.26 -2.89 -15.99
C ILE A 229 -0.97 -3.39 -16.69
N ALA A 230 -0.44 -2.62 -17.63
CA ALA A 230 0.80 -2.96 -18.34
C ALA A 230 2.01 -3.04 -17.38
N ALA A 231 2.13 -2.10 -16.44
CA ALA A 231 3.21 -2.10 -15.45
C ALA A 231 3.13 -3.33 -14.54
N GLU A 232 1.94 -3.76 -14.14
CA GLU A 232 1.77 -4.99 -13.36
C GLU A 232 2.21 -6.22 -14.17
N GLN A 233 1.80 -6.33 -15.42
CA GLN A 233 2.21 -7.43 -16.31
C GLN A 233 3.74 -7.48 -16.50
N ALA A 234 4.38 -6.33 -16.66
CA ALA A 234 5.84 -6.25 -16.77
C ALA A 234 6.54 -6.78 -15.52
N VAL A 235 6.05 -6.44 -14.32
CA VAL A 235 6.59 -6.96 -13.05
C VAL A 235 6.38 -8.47 -12.91
N LEU A 236 5.23 -8.99 -13.33
CA LEU A 236 4.94 -10.43 -13.30
C LEU A 236 5.80 -11.23 -14.28
N THR A 237 5.96 -10.72 -15.50
CA THR A 237 6.74 -11.37 -16.56
C THR A 237 8.24 -11.37 -16.27
N SER A 238 8.77 -10.28 -15.70
CA SER A 238 10.19 -10.20 -15.33
C SER A 238 10.58 -11.24 -14.27
N ARG A 239 9.64 -11.62 -13.40
CA ARG A 239 9.81 -12.70 -12.42
C ARG A 239 9.86 -14.09 -13.04
N ALA A 240 9.02 -14.35 -14.05
CA ALA A 240 9.00 -15.66 -14.72
C ALA A 240 10.31 -15.96 -15.48
N ARG A 241 11.10 -14.92 -15.77
CA ARG A 241 12.40 -15.04 -16.51
C ARG A 241 13.62 -15.13 -15.61
N SER A 242 13.49 -15.01 -14.30
CA SER A 242 14.57 -15.27 -13.34
C SER A 242 14.42 -16.70 -12.82
N PRO A 243 15.01 -17.72 -13.45
CA PRO A 243 15.03 -19.05 -12.88
C PRO A 243 15.88 -19.00 -11.61
N GLU A 244 15.42 -19.69 -10.59
CA GLU A 244 16.21 -20.05 -9.43
C GLU A 244 17.59 -20.55 -9.93
N SER A 245 18.62 -19.77 -9.71
CA SER A 245 19.98 -20.30 -9.79
C SER A 245 20.17 -21.19 -8.57
N LEU A 246 20.26 -22.46 -8.84
CA LEU A 246 20.68 -23.61 -8.03
C LEU A 246 21.64 -23.27 -6.89
#